data_7e9bdfd61ef2e78a9410e80265bccde4
#
_entry.id   7e9bdfd61ef2e78a9410e80265bccde4
#
_cell.length_a   1.000
_cell.length_b   1.000
_cell.length_c   1.000
_cell.angle_alpha   90.00
_cell.angle_beta   90.00
_cell.angle_gamma   90.00
#
_symmetry.space_group_name_H-M   'P 1'
#
loop_
_entity.id
_entity.type
_entity.pdbx_description
1 polymer ?
#
loop_
_entity_poly.entity_id
_entity_poly.type
_entity_poly.pdbx_seq_one_letter_code
_entity_poly.pdbx_strand_id
1 'polypeptide(L)'
;MNYLKKQNGVTLISLVVTIIVLVILSTMITHAGLSSIKNARIEKLKNELEIIQQNISVWYEENINLSSEEIRVGTKIPDERKNEFQASISAAYSIIREKNINLDIKTDINRYRYFGKNEFTNLQIDGIENEYIIDIKNEVAIFVGGYEYEGEKYYVLDQIKDVIRGGSDVKEIVKVSSLVMDSEVEVPYQEKKILEVQLTPKDSTEELTWSSSNESIVKVNILDQETNVTHNKVELIGQKSGTAVVKVSNQSRTISKECTVTVTRTLVTTLTSIQSKTMYASDKYGNDVIVPKGFKYIEGETIDKGIVIQDTEGNQFVWIPVSSIDTSLDNYFVINKKPYAVQLARYGLDENGIFKTYQTANMYKNYVSIKDGNAEYKEMTSEETENTKAKDLAAFISSVQKNNGFFYARYEASQGSDGKAKTKANLNAWTQITQQEAAKKSREMYDTRNDITTDLINSYAWSTVAQYITQMGEADYIQKSNISTTIRKTGQSGDKMCNIYDLAGNLSEWATETAIINSQNICSYIGGSFKLPEKAMIGRSYADALTSDNSIAFRMIMYMNN
;
A
#
# COMPACT_ATOMS: atom_id res chain seq x y z
N MET A 1 5.63 -2.49 -37.63
CA MET A 1 5.05 -3.27 -36.52
C MET A 1 6.20 -3.70 -35.59
N ASN A 2 6.50 -2.89 -34.59
CA ASN A 2 7.52 -3.21 -33.59
C ASN A 2 6.81 -3.41 -32.27
N TYR A 3 6.80 -4.65 -31.79
CA TYR A 3 6.32 -5.01 -30.46
C TYR A 3 7.35 -4.54 -29.42
N LEU A 4 6.97 -3.57 -28.60
CA LEU A 4 7.72 -3.19 -27.41
C LEU A 4 7.58 -4.32 -26.36
N LYS A 5 8.69 -4.99 -26.05
CA LYS A 5 8.80 -5.92 -24.93
C LYS A 5 8.62 -5.13 -23.61
N LYS A 6 7.57 -5.43 -22.89
CA LYS A 6 7.38 -4.98 -21.51
C LYS A 6 8.45 -5.65 -20.64
N GLN A 7 9.40 -4.89 -20.14
CA GLN A 7 10.31 -5.36 -19.07
C GLN A 7 9.53 -5.29 -17.76
N ASN A 8 9.14 -6.43 -17.24
CA ASN A 8 8.59 -6.53 -15.89
C ASN A 8 9.76 -6.47 -14.89
N GLY A 9 9.77 -5.47 -14.05
CA GLY A 9 10.75 -5.35 -12.97
C GLY A 9 10.58 -6.49 -11.97
N VAL A 10 11.70 -7.03 -11.51
CA VAL A 10 11.76 -8.04 -10.44
C VAL A 10 11.18 -7.41 -9.17
N THR A 11 10.16 -8.02 -8.59
CA THR A 11 9.59 -7.51 -7.33
C THR A 11 10.62 -7.60 -6.21
N LEU A 12 10.61 -6.63 -5.28
CA LEU A 12 11.51 -6.59 -4.12
C LEU A 12 11.51 -7.92 -3.33
N ILE A 13 10.38 -8.60 -3.32
CA ILE A 13 10.18 -9.91 -2.67
C ILE A 13 11.03 -10.99 -3.33
N SER A 14 11.11 -11.04 -4.66
CA SER A 14 11.96 -12.01 -5.37
C SER A 14 13.45 -11.79 -5.08
N LEU A 15 13.88 -10.54 -4.96
CA LEU A 15 15.28 -10.22 -4.65
C LEU A 15 15.66 -10.61 -3.21
N VAL A 16 14.77 -10.37 -2.25
CA VAL A 16 14.99 -10.71 -0.84
C VAL A 16 15.04 -12.22 -0.65
N VAL A 17 14.16 -12.97 -1.30
CA VAL A 17 14.16 -14.44 -1.25
C VAL A 17 15.46 -15.02 -1.85
N THR A 18 15.94 -14.48 -2.96
CA THR A 18 17.19 -14.91 -3.59
C THR A 18 18.41 -14.65 -2.69
N ILE A 19 18.46 -13.52 -1.99
CA ILE A 19 19.54 -13.17 -1.06
C ILE A 19 19.54 -14.10 0.17
N ILE A 20 18.36 -14.40 0.72
CA ILE A 20 18.24 -15.31 1.88
C ILE A 20 18.71 -16.72 1.50
N VAL A 21 18.34 -17.22 0.34
CA VAL A 21 18.77 -18.52 -0.16
C VAL A 21 20.30 -18.57 -0.37
N LEU A 22 20.92 -17.51 -0.90
CA LEU A 22 22.37 -17.43 -1.08
C LEU A 22 23.13 -17.34 0.24
N VAL A 23 22.60 -16.66 1.26
CA VAL A 23 23.23 -16.58 2.59
C VAL A 23 23.18 -17.94 3.30
N ILE A 24 22.08 -18.67 3.21
CA ILE A 24 21.95 -20.04 3.79
C ILE A 24 22.91 -21.00 3.12
N LEU A 25 23.11 -20.92 1.81
CA LEU A 25 24.03 -21.77 1.07
C LEU A 25 25.52 -21.49 1.38
N SER A 26 25.88 -20.25 1.71
CA SER A 26 27.26 -19.86 1.99
C SER A 26 27.77 -20.26 3.38
N THR A 27 26.90 -20.48 4.34
CA THR A 27 27.29 -20.85 5.71
C THR A 27 27.45 -22.35 5.94
N MET A 28 27.05 -23.21 4.98
CA MET A 28 27.07 -24.66 5.12
C MET A 28 28.32 -25.38 4.57
N ILE A 29 29.33 -24.69 4.04
CA ILE A 29 30.46 -25.34 3.33
C ILE A 29 31.62 -25.79 4.24
N THR A 30 31.58 -25.58 5.52
CA THR A 30 32.72 -25.92 6.41
C THR A 30 32.38 -26.87 7.53
N HIS A 31 31.95 -28.09 7.29
CA HIS A 31 32.36 -29.25 8.12
C HIS A 31 31.72 -30.57 7.69
N ALA A 32 32.59 -31.51 7.35
CA ALA A 32 32.43 -32.96 7.41
C ALA A 32 31.72 -33.72 6.27
N GLY A 33 32.46 -34.62 5.67
CA GLY A 33 32.17 -35.96 5.13
C GLY A 33 30.87 -36.27 4.38
N LEU A 34 30.78 -37.43 3.82
CA LEU A 34 29.66 -37.97 3.01
C LEU A 34 28.23 -37.82 3.60
N SER A 35 28.09 -37.77 4.92
CA SER A 35 26.81 -37.48 5.61
C SER A 35 26.32 -36.05 5.37
N SER A 36 27.24 -35.11 5.30
CA SER A 36 26.97 -33.69 5.02
C SER A 36 26.41 -33.47 3.62
N ILE A 37 26.85 -34.25 2.60
CA ILE A 37 26.34 -34.14 1.23
C ILE A 37 24.91 -34.70 1.14
N LYS A 38 24.60 -35.79 1.86
CA LYS A 38 23.24 -36.34 1.90
C LYS A 38 22.26 -35.36 2.58
N ASN A 39 22.67 -34.80 3.71
CA ASN A 39 21.88 -33.82 4.43
C ASN A 39 21.68 -32.55 3.60
N ALA A 40 22.71 -32.07 2.88
CA ALA A 40 22.57 -30.91 1.99
C ALA A 40 21.60 -31.15 0.81
N ARG A 41 21.54 -32.38 0.30
CA ARG A 41 20.59 -32.71 -0.78
C ARG A 41 19.14 -32.78 -0.29
N ILE A 42 18.89 -33.34 0.89
CA ILE A 42 17.53 -33.41 1.44
C ILE A 42 17.05 -32.03 1.88
N GLU A 43 17.93 -31.18 2.42
CA GLU A 43 17.61 -29.78 2.70
C GLU A 43 17.30 -28.99 1.42
N LYS A 44 18.06 -29.23 0.33
CA LYS A 44 17.75 -28.62 -0.96
C LYS A 44 16.37 -29.02 -1.47
N LEU A 45 16.03 -30.31 -1.40
CA LEU A 45 14.72 -30.81 -1.81
C LEU A 45 13.60 -30.25 -0.94
N LYS A 46 13.80 -30.14 0.37
CA LYS A 46 12.87 -29.48 1.29
C LYS A 46 12.63 -28.03 0.86
N ASN A 47 13.69 -27.27 0.62
CA ASN A 47 13.59 -25.86 0.22
C ASN A 47 12.84 -25.71 -1.12
N GLU A 48 13.11 -26.58 -2.11
CA GLU A 48 12.36 -26.58 -3.36
C GLU A 48 10.86 -26.84 -3.13
N LEU A 49 10.52 -27.84 -2.33
CA LEU A 49 9.13 -28.17 -2.01
C LEU A 49 8.43 -27.05 -1.19
N GLU A 50 9.14 -26.35 -0.30
CA GLU A 50 8.62 -25.20 0.44
C GLU A 50 8.33 -24.01 -0.48
N ILE A 51 9.22 -23.72 -1.43
CA ILE A 51 9.00 -22.70 -2.47
C ILE A 51 7.77 -23.04 -3.31
N ILE A 52 7.66 -24.29 -3.75
CA ILE A 52 6.50 -24.75 -4.53
C ILE A 52 5.22 -24.64 -3.70
N GLN A 53 5.25 -25.09 -2.45
CA GLN A 53 4.08 -25.06 -1.57
C GLN A 53 3.54 -23.64 -1.32
N GLN A 54 4.42 -22.64 -1.22
CA GLN A 54 4.03 -21.23 -1.09
C GLN A 54 3.32 -20.70 -2.34
N ASN A 55 3.62 -21.23 -3.52
CA ASN A 55 3.01 -20.82 -4.77
C ASN A 55 1.73 -21.60 -5.11
N ILE A 56 1.57 -22.80 -4.57
CA ILE A 56 0.41 -23.65 -4.89
C ILE A 56 -0.92 -22.98 -4.52
N SER A 57 -0.99 -22.31 -3.38
CA SER A 57 -2.21 -21.63 -2.94
C SER A 57 -2.63 -20.52 -3.91
N VAL A 58 -1.68 -19.78 -4.48
CA VAL A 58 -1.95 -18.78 -5.53
C VAL A 58 -2.48 -19.47 -6.79
N TRP A 59 -1.85 -20.57 -7.21
CA TRP A 59 -2.30 -21.32 -8.38
C TRP A 59 -3.65 -22.00 -8.18
N TYR A 60 -3.97 -22.38 -6.94
CA TYR A 60 -5.28 -22.89 -6.58
C TYR A 60 -6.36 -21.82 -6.76
N GLU A 61 -6.16 -20.65 -6.20
CA GLU A 61 -7.08 -19.50 -6.32
C GLU A 61 -7.36 -19.13 -7.80
N GLU A 62 -6.31 -19.07 -8.62
CA GLU A 62 -6.42 -18.75 -10.04
C GLU A 62 -7.12 -19.83 -10.88
N ASN A 63 -7.12 -21.09 -10.44
CA ASN A 63 -7.55 -22.24 -11.23
C ASN A 63 -8.72 -23.04 -10.60
N ILE A 64 -9.22 -22.64 -9.43
CA ILE A 64 -10.24 -23.41 -8.68
C ILE A 64 -11.53 -23.66 -9.48
N ASN A 65 -11.92 -22.71 -10.32
CA ASN A 65 -13.15 -22.77 -11.12
C ASN A 65 -12.92 -23.35 -12.53
N LEU A 66 -11.69 -23.68 -12.87
CA LEU A 66 -11.33 -24.21 -14.19
C LEU A 66 -11.44 -25.73 -14.22
N SER A 67 -11.81 -26.30 -15.37
CA SER A 67 -11.67 -27.72 -15.63
C SER A 67 -10.19 -28.13 -15.72
N SER A 68 -9.89 -29.41 -15.56
CA SER A 68 -8.50 -29.92 -15.66
C SER A 68 -7.84 -29.60 -17.00
N GLU A 69 -8.61 -29.37 -18.07
CA GLU A 69 -8.09 -29.00 -19.39
C GLU A 69 -7.78 -27.50 -19.51
N GLU A 70 -8.43 -26.67 -18.72
CA GLU A 70 -8.29 -25.20 -18.73
C GLU A 70 -7.20 -24.70 -17.79
N ILE A 71 -6.67 -25.54 -16.90
CA ILE A 71 -5.58 -25.15 -15.98
C ILE A 71 -4.35 -24.72 -16.78
N ARG A 72 -3.90 -23.48 -16.56
CA ARG A 72 -2.86 -22.80 -17.35
C ARG A 72 -1.47 -22.89 -16.76
N VAL A 73 -1.33 -23.30 -15.50
CA VAL A 73 -0.04 -23.44 -14.84
C VAL A 73 0.49 -24.86 -15.00
N GLY A 74 1.79 -25.00 -15.22
CA GLY A 74 2.44 -26.25 -15.54
C GLY A 74 2.00 -26.84 -16.90
N THR A 75 2.47 -28.02 -17.21
CA THR A 75 2.12 -28.75 -18.44
C THR A 75 1.34 -30.04 -18.13
N LYS A 76 0.69 -30.60 -19.13
CA LYS A 76 0.07 -31.95 -19.00
C LYS A 76 1.18 -32.99 -18.83
N ILE A 77 0.88 -34.02 -18.06
CA ILE A 77 1.82 -35.15 -17.88
C ILE A 77 2.10 -35.78 -19.26
N PRO A 78 3.36 -35.90 -19.70
CA PRO A 78 3.72 -36.55 -20.96
C PRO A 78 3.21 -37.99 -21.04
N ASP A 79 2.63 -38.37 -22.18
CA ASP A 79 2.01 -39.70 -22.35
C ASP A 79 2.99 -40.84 -22.13
N GLU A 80 4.24 -40.68 -22.56
CA GLU A 80 5.31 -41.64 -22.42
C GLU A 80 5.79 -41.86 -20.98
N ARG A 81 5.51 -40.92 -20.07
CA ARG A 81 5.90 -40.94 -18.65
C ARG A 81 4.73 -41.18 -17.68
N LYS A 82 3.53 -41.42 -18.19
CA LYS A 82 2.32 -41.59 -17.35
C LYS A 82 2.48 -42.67 -16.29
N ASN A 83 3.10 -43.79 -16.61
CA ASN A 83 3.30 -44.90 -15.66
C ASN A 83 4.25 -44.53 -14.52
N GLU A 84 5.33 -43.80 -14.81
CA GLU A 84 6.29 -43.31 -13.81
C GLU A 84 5.61 -42.33 -12.85
N PHE A 85 4.86 -41.40 -13.41
CA PHE A 85 4.17 -40.38 -12.63
C PHE A 85 3.00 -40.94 -11.82
N GLN A 86 2.26 -41.91 -12.39
CA GLN A 86 1.22 -42.61 -11.67
C GLN A 86 1.75 -43.37 -10.44
N ALA A 87 2.96 -43.94 -10.56
CA ALA A 87 3.62 -44.59 -9.43
C ALA A 87 3.98 -43.60 -8.32
N SER A 88 4.55 -42.44 -8.68
CA SER A 88 4.89 -41.37 -7.73
C SER A 88 3.63 -40.81 -7.04
N ILE A 89 2.55 -40.56 -7.79
CA ILE A 89 1.26 -40.11 -7.26
C ILE A 89 0.71 -41.14 -6.27
N SER A 90 0.68 -42.41 -6.67
CA SER A 90 0.14 -43.48 -5.82
C SER A 90 0.94 -43.65 -4.53
N ALA A 91 2.25 -43.59 -4.60
CA ALA A 91 3.14 -43.67 -3.43
C ALA A 91 2.92 -42.47 -2.50
N ALA A 92 2.89 -41.25 -3.03
CA ALA A 92 2.65 -40.04 -2.24
C ALA A 92 1.29 -40.09 -1.53
N TYR A 93 0.23 -40.46 -2.24
CA TYR A 93 -1.10 -40.48 -1.67
C TYR A 93 -1.35 -41.67 -0.70
N SER A 94 -0.65 -42.80 -0.82
CA SER A 94 -0.70 -43.83 0.21
C SER A 94 -0.25 -43.30 1.57
N ILE A 95 0.85 -42.57 1.56
CA ILE A 95 1.44 -41.96 2.76
C ILE A 95 0.56 -40.84 3.34
N ILE A 96 0.03 -39.98 2.49
CA ILE A 96 -0.87 -38.90 2.91
C ILE A 96 -2.13 -39.48 3.55
N ARG A 97 -2.68 -40.59 3.02
CA ARG A 97 -3.84 -41.30 3.59
C ARG A 97 -3.54 -41.85 5.00
N GLU A 98 -2.37 -42.39 5.22
CA GLU A 98 -1.98 -42.92 6.53
C GLU A 98 -2.00 -41.85 7.62
N LYS A 99 -1.77 -40.58 7.22
CA LYS A 99 -1.82 -39.40 8.10
C LYS A 99 -3.23 -38.81 8.30
N ASN A 100 -4.32 -39.52 7.90
CA ASN A 100 -5.71 -39.08 8.05
C ASN A 100 -6.10 -37.75 7.40
N ILE A 101 -5.48 -37.40 6.28
CA ILE A 101 -5.88 -36.23 5.50
C ILE A 101 -7.02 -36.63 4.57
N ASN A 102 -8.18 -36.03 4.75
CA ASN A 102 -9.39 -36.31 3.95
C ASN A 102 -9.30 -35.58 2.58
N LEU A 103 -8.49 -36.11 1.68
CA LEU A 103 -8.31 -35.57 0.33
C LEU A 103 -9.16 -36.31 -0.69
N ASP A 104 -9.81 -35.57 -1.59
CA ASP A 104 -10.52 -36.12 -2.74
C ASP A 104 -9.53 -36.66 -3.77
N ILE A 105 -9.15 -37.92 -3.65
CA ILE A 105 -8.19 -38.57 -4.52
C ILE A 105 -8.92 -39.14 -5.74
N LYS A 106 -8.85 -38.42 -6.84
CA LYS A 106 -9.33 -38.89 -8.14
C LYS A 106 -8.22 -39.64 -8.88
N THR A 107 -8.59 -40.69 -9.57
CA THR A 107 -7.69 -41.50 -10.42
C THR A 107 -7.38 -40.84 -11.76
N ASP A 108 -8.03 -39.73 -12.09
CA ASP A 108 -7.81 -39.05 -13.36
C ASP A 108 -6.46 -38.31 -13.35
N ILE A 109 -5.51 -38.84 -14.13
CA ILE A 109 -4.17 -38.28 -14.25
C ILE A 109 -4.16 -36.86 -14.87
N ASN A 110 -5.19 -36.45 -15.60
CA ASN A 110 -5.29 -35.13 -16.22
C ASN A 110 -5.49 -34.00 -15.19
N ARG A 111 -5.85 -34.34 -13.96
CA ARG A 111 -5.95 -33.43 -12.84
C ARG A 111 -4.58 -32.91 -12.39
N TYR A 112 -3.54 -33.70 -12.59
CA TYR A 112 -2.20 -33.38 -12.14
C TYR A 112 -1.44 -32.61 -13.21
N ARG A 113 -0.58 -31.70 -12.77
CA ARG A 113 0.27 -30.90 -13.67
C ARG A 113 1.74 -31.24 -13.45
N TYR A 114 2.46 -31.32 -14.55
CA TYR A 114 3.89 -31.52 -14.53
C TYR A 114 4.61 -30.18 -14.50
N PHE A 115 5.66 -30.11 -13.68
CA PHE A 115 6.55 -28.97 -13.54
C PHE A 115 8.00 -29.46 -13.57
N GLY A 116 8.68 -29.12 -14.62
CA GLY A 116 10.12 -29.22 -14.72
C GLY A 116 10.78 -27.84 -14.67
N LYS A 117 12.08 -27.80 -14.90
CA LYS A 117 12.86 -26.57 -14.88
C LYS A 117 12.28 -25.45 -15.77
N ASN A 118 11.80 -25.81 -16.97
CA ASN A 118 11.25 -24.83 -17.90
C ASN A 118 9.94 -24.21 -17.41
N GLU A 119 9.08 -25.01 -16.80
CA GLU A 119 7.80 -24.54 -16.25
C GLU A 119 8.03 -23.56 -15.10
N PHE A 120 8.97 -23.85 -14.19
CA PHE A 120 9.34 -22.94 -13.10
C PHE A 120 10.00 -21.66 -13.62
N THR A 121 10.90 -21.75 -14.60
CA THR A 121 11.52 -20.57 -15.22
C THR A 121 10.48 -19.67 -15.88
N ASN A 122 9.48 -20.24 -16.56
CA ASN A 122 8.38 -19.48 -17.17
C ASN A 122 7.50 -18.74 -16.13
N LEU A 123 7.42 -19.27 -14.91
CA LEU A 123 6.74 -18.66 -13.77
C LEU A 123 7.64 -17.72 -12.96
N GLN A 124 8.87 -17.49 -13.39
CA GLN A 124 9.89 -16.69 -12.69
C GLN A 124 10.22 -17.22 -11.28
N ILE A 125 10.16 -18.54 -11.11
CA ILE A 125 10.54 -19.23 -9.89
C ILE A 125 11.92 -19.84 -10.10
N ASP A 126 12.92 -19.26 -9.46
CA ASP A 126 14.31 -19.68 -9.57
C ASP A 126 14.70 -20.67 -8.46
N GLY A 127 15.78 -21.41 -8.69
CA GLY A 127 16.39 -22.31 -7.68
C GLY A 127 15.79 -23.72 -7.64
N ILE A 128 14.82 -24.05 -8.50
CA ILE A 128 14.23 -25.39 -8.60
C ILE A 128 14.89 -26.13 -9.76
N GLU A 129 15.53 -27.26 -9.44
CA GLU A 129 16.25 -28.08 -10.42
C GLU A 129 15.58 -29.43 -10.67
N ASN A 130 14.71 -29.87 -9.76
CA ASN A 130 14.04 -31.17 -9.82
C ASN A 130 12.70 -31.08 -10.55
N GLU A 131 12.11 -32.25 -10.79
CA GLU A 131 10.81 -32.40 -11.44
C GLU A 131 9.72 -32.72 -10.42
N TYR A 132 8.57 -32.09 -10.58
CA TYR A 132 7.44 -32.21 -9.67
C TYR A 132 6.13 -32.47 -10.40
N ILE A 133 5.25 -33.18 -9.72
CA ILE A 133 3.84 -33.31 -10.08
C ILE A 133 3.06 -32.51 -9.04
N ILE A 134 2.19 -31.63 -9.49
CA ILE A 134 1.40 -30.80 -8.59
C ILE A 134 -0.08 -31.12 -8.76
N ASP A 135 -0.72 -31.48 -7.66
CA ASP A 135 -2.16 -31.51 -7.53
C ASP A 135 -2.64 -30.16 -7.01
N ILE A 136 -3.00 -29.26 -7.90
CA ILE A 136 -3.40 -27.89 -7.56
C ILE A 136 -4.65 -27.90 -6.67
N LYS A 137 -5.60 -28.82 -6.91
CA LYS A 137 -6.87 -28.88 -6.15
C LYS A 137 -6.72 -29.37 -4.71
N ASN A 138 -5.71 -30.17 -4.43
CA ASN A 138 -5.38 -30.61 -3.08
C ASN A 138 -4.18 -29.90 -2.50
N GLU A 139 -3.61 -28.94 -3.22
CA GLU A 139 -2.43 -28.18 -2.84
C GLU A 139 -1.22 -29.06 -2.45
N VAL A 140 -0.97 -30.13 -3.22
CA VAL A 140 0.10 -31.11 -2.95
C VAL A 140 1.15 -31.06 -4.05
N ALA A 141 2.41 -30.85 -3.67
CA ALA A 141 3.58 -31.03 -4.53
C ALA A 141 4.21 -32.43 -4.29
N ILE A 142 4.43 -33.18 -5.36
CA ILE A 142 4.97 -34.53 -5.33
C ILE A 142 6.29 -34.55 -6.11
N PHE A 143 7.37 -34.95 -5.47
CA PHE A 143 8.67 -35.16 -6.12
C PHE A 143 8.63 -36.39 -7.02
N VAL A 144 8.99 -36.22 -8.31
CA VAL A 144 8.95 -37.31 -9.29
C VAL A 144 10.01 -38.38 -8.98
N GLY A 145 9.60 -39.65 -8.95
CA GLY A 145 10.47 -40.79 -8.67
C GLY A 145 10.79 -41.00 -7.19
N GLY A 146 10.50 -40.06 -6.33
CA GLY A 146 10.82 -40.09 -4.90
C GLY A 146 12.32 -39.90 -4.62
N TYR A 147 12.63 -39.30 -3.49
CA TYR A 147 13.98 -39.12 -2.99
C TYR A 147 14.37 -40.28 -2.08
N GLU A 148 15.44 -41.03 -2.45
CA GLU A 148 15.92 -42.16 -1.66
C GLU A 148 16.86 -41.68 -0.55
N TYR A 149 16.51 -41.94 0.70
CA TYR A 149 17.30 -41.64 1.87
C TYR A 149 17.15 -42.80 2.88
N GLU A 150 18.31 -43.36 3.30
CA GLU A 150 18.36 -44.50 4.25
C GLU A 150 17.53 -45.73 3.88
N GLY A 151 17.33 -45.97 2.56
CA GLY A 151 16.58 -47.11 2.05
C GLY A 151 15.08 -46.87 1.87
N GLU A 152 14.58 -45.70 2.25
CA GLU A 152 13.18 -45.28 2.07
C GLU A 152 13.05 -44.20 1.02
N LYS A 153 11.86 -44.08 0.40
CA LYS A 153 11.55 -43.05 -0.61
C LYS A 153 10.60 -42.01 -0.09
N TYR A 154 10.94 -40.75 -0.30
CA TYR A 154 10.23 -39.57 0.17
C TYR A 154 9.71 -38.78 -1.02
N TYR A 155 8.42 -38.45 -1.04
CA TYR A 155 7.74 -37.85 -2.18
C TYR A 155 7.18 -36.45 -1.90
N VAL A 156 6.84 -36.15 -0.64
CA VAL A 156 6.17 -34.91 -0.26
C VAL A 156 6.87 -34.21 0.90
N LEU A 157 6.60 -32.91 1.04
CA LEU A 157 7.27 -32.03 2.01
C LEU A 157 7.16 -32.56 3.46
N ASP A 158 6.00 -33.05 3.87
CA ASP A 158 5.78 -33.53 5.24
C ASP A 158 6.66 -34.73 5.59
N GLN A 159 6.88 -35.63 4.63
CA GLN A 159 7.80 -36.75 4.84
C GLN A 159 9.24 -36.28 5.03
N ILE A 160 9.66 -35.28 4.23
CA ILE A 160 11.04 -34.77 4.24
C ILE A 160 11.29 -33.98 5.54
N LYS A 161 10.32 -33.21 6.00
CA LYS A 161 10.38 -32.54 7.30
C LYS A 161 10.56 -33.53 8.46
N ASP A 162 9.87 -34.65 8.42
CA ASP A 162 9.99 -35.72 9.42
C ASP A 162 11.40 -36.32 9.44
N VAL A 163 12.04 -36.53 8.27
CA VAL A 163 13.39 -37.08 8.17
C VAL A 163 14.47 -36.11 8.68
N ILE A 164 14.36 -34.85 8.36
CA ILE A 164 15.31 -33.83 8.82
C ILE A 164 15.24 -33.66 10.35
N ARG A 165 14.05 -33.81 10.92
CA ARG A 165 13.84 -33.82 12.37
C ARG A 165 14.35 -35.10 13.04
N GLY A 166 14.41 -36.23 12.35
CA GLY A 166 14.79 -37.55 12.89
C GLY A 166 16.28 -37.77 13.12
N GLY A 167 17.16 -36.83 12.72
CA GLY A 167 18.62 -36.90 12.93
C GLY A 167 19.11 -36.57 14.34
N SER A 168 18.25 -36.09 15.24
CA SER A 168 18.54 -35.88 16.66
C SER A 168 17.28 -36.10 17.49
N ASP A 169 17.26 -37.13 18.28
CA ASP A 169 16.22 -37.47 19.28
C ASP A 169 14.78 -37.25 18.81
N VAL A 170 14.12 -38.29 18.35
CA VAL A 170 12.66 -38.30 18.13
C VAL A 170 11.99 -38.02 19.47
N LYS A 171 11.82 -36.74 19.82
CA LYS A 171 10.85 -36.39 20.85
C LYS A 171 9.49 -36.78 20.34
N GLU A 172 8.85 -37.74 20.98
CA GLU A 172 7.47 -38.11 20.70
C GLU A 172 6.62 -36.84 20.61
N ILE A 173 5.94 -36.64 19.46
CA ILE A 173 5.08 -35.45 19.30
C ILE A 173 3.92 -35.58 20.27
N VAL A 174 3.95 -34.74 21.29
CA VAL A 174 2.83 -34.61 22.21
C VAL A 174 1.70 -33.89 21.50
N LYS A 175 0.67 -34.66 21.10
CA LYS A 175 -0.45 -34.13 20.33
C LYS A 175 -1.32 -33.20 21.17
N VAL A 176 -1.89 -32.21 20.50
CA VAL A 176 -2.91 -31.34 21.07
C VAL A 176 -4.22 -32.11 21.22
N SER A 177 -4.84 -32.05 22.39
CA SER A 177 -6.16 -32.61 22.65
C SER A 177 -7.25 -31.54 22.77
N SER A 178 -6.90 -30.30 23.10
CA SER A 178 -7.80 -29.14 23.05
C SER A 178 -7.07 -27.82 22.90
N LEU A 179 -7.78 -26.84 22.34
CA LEU A 179 -7.33 -25.45 22.14
C LEU A 179 -8.28 -24.50 22.88
N VAL A 180 -7.71 -23.54 23.61
CA VAL A 180 -8.47 -22.46 24.26
C VAL A 180 -7.90 -21.13 23.82
N MET A 181 -8.74 -20.26 23.28
CA MET A 181 -8.37 -18.97 22.72
C MET A 181 -9.53 -17.98 22.93
N ASP A 182 -9.22 -16.70 22.98
CA ASP A 182 -10.25 -15.65 23.01
C ASP A 182 -11.17 -15.78 21.77
N SER A 183 -12.47 -15.68 22.00
CA SER A 183 -13.49 -15.78 20.92
C SER A 183 -13.60 -14.49 20.12
N GLU A 184 -13.22 -13.36 20.71
CA GLU A 184 -13.30 -12.03 20.12
C GLU A 184 -12.07 -11.20 20.50
N VAL A 185 -11.54 -10.46 19.52
CA VAL A 185 -10.39 -9.58 19.71
C VAL A 185 -10.58 -8.31 18.88
N GLU A 186 -10.32 -7.15 19.46
CA GLU A 186 -10.21 -5.90 18.73
C GLU A 186 -8.74 -5.57 18.45
N VAL A 187 -8.47 -5.18 17.21
CA VAL A 187 -7.17 -4.70 16.75
C VAL A 187 -7.36 -3.32 16.11
N PRO A 188 -6.72 -2.26 16.61
CA PRO A 188 -6.77 -0.98 15.93
C PRO A 188 -6.15 -1.07 14.53
N TYR A 189 -6.67 -0.31 13.59
CA TYR A 189 -6.16 -0.23 12.22
C TYR A 189 -4.67 0.15 12.21
N GLN A 190 -3.88 -0.58 11.43
CA GLN A 190 -2.42 -0.50 11.33
C GLN A 190 -1.66 -0.77 12.64
N GLU A 191 -2.34 -1.19 13.68
CA GLU A 191 -1.68 -1.66 14.89
C GLU A 191 -1.55 -3.19 14.90
N LYS A 192 -0.72 -3.66 15.81
CA LYS A 192 -0.40 -5.07 15.99
C LYS A 192 -0.89 -5.54 17.34
N LYS A 193 -1.42 -6.76 17.40
CA LYS A 193 -1.83 -7.40 18.66
C LYS A 193 -1.45 -8.87 18.65
N ILE A 194 -0.91 -9.35 19.77
CA ILE A 194 -0.60 -10.77 19.92
C ILE A 194 -1.88 -11.52 20.27
N LEU A 195 -2.14 -12.61 19.55
CA LEU A 195 -3.14 -13.60 19.89
C LEU A 195 -2.42 -14.90 20.27
N GLU A 196 -2.77 -15.44 21.43
CA GLU A 196 -2.20 -16.66 21.97
C GLU A 196 -3.28 -17.71 22.15
N VAL A 197 -2.99 -18.95 21.78
CA VAL A 197 -3.83 -20.11 22.06
C VAL A 197 -3.18 -20.96 23.16
N GLN A 198 -3.96 -21.35 24.14
CA GLN A 198 -3.54 -22.28 25.20
C GLN A 198 -3.79 -23.72 24.74
N LEU A 199 -2.79 -24.56 24.92
CA LEU A 199 -2.78 -25.96 24.50
C LEU A 199 -3.07 -26.87 25.66
N THR A 200 -3.75 -27.97 25.38
CA THR A 200 -3.84 -29.10 26.29
C THR A 200 -3.36 -30.35 25.54
N PRO A 201 -2.37 -31.10 26.04
CA PRO A 201 -1.55 -30.76 27.19
C PRO A 201 -0.64 -29.54 26.91
N LYS A 202 -0.18 -28.86 27.98
CA LYS A 202 0.63 -27.60 27.86
C LYS A 202 2.01 -27.83 27.25
N ASP A 203 2.53 -29.02 27.32
CA ASP A 203 3.80 -29.47 26.78
C ASP A 203 3.63 -30.07 25.35
N SER A 204 2.49 -29.82 24.72
CA SER A 204 2.28 -30.21 23.32
C SER A 204 3.38 -29.68 22.43
N THR A 205 3.88 -30.54 21.54
CA THR A 205 4.89 -30.21 20.52
C THR A 205 4.31 -30.27 19.11
N GLU A 206 2.99 -30.53 18.97
CA GLU A 206 2.29 -30.51 17.69
C GLU A 206 2.22 -29.08 17.14
N GLU A 207 2.62 -28.90 15.90
CA GLU A 207 2.59 -27.61 15.19
C GLU A 207 1.15 -27.19 14.89
N LEU A 208 0.85 -25.91 15.07
CA LEU A 208 -0.44 -25.32 14.75
C LEU A 208 -0.38 -24.52 13.45
N THR A 209 -1.46 -24.55 12.71
CA THR A 209 -1.66 -23.73 11.49
C THR A 209 -2.67 -22.64 11.78
N TRP A 210 -2.41 -21.44 11.20
CA TRP A 210 -3.26 -20.29 11.36
C TRP A 210 -3.73 -19.78 10.00
N SER A 211 -4.95 -19.25 9.96
CA SER A 211 -5.50 -18.61 8.77
C SER A 211 -6.41 -17.44 9.13
N SER A 212 -6.53 -16.48 8.23
CA SER A 212 -7.53 -15.42 8.29
C SER A 212 -8.57 -15.65 7.20
N SER A 213 -9.84 -15.47 7.52
CA SER A 213 -10.92 -15.51 6.51
C SER A 213 -10.86 -14.34 5.52
N ASN A 214 -10.11 -13.28 5.87
CA ASN A 214 -9.88 -12.14 4.99
C ASN A 214 -8.60 -11.40 5.41
N GLU A 215 -7.50 -11.71 4.72
CA GLU A 215 -6.20 -11.08 4.98
C GLU A 215 -6.15 -9.59 4.64
N SER A 216 -7.05 -9.10 3.79
CA SER A 216 -7.16 -7.66 3.55
C SER A 216 -7.72 -6.89 4.75
N ILE A 217 -8.37 -7.57 5.71
CA ILE A 217 -8.86 -7.01 6.97
C ILE A 217 -7.86 -7.28 8.08
N VAL A 218 -7.47 -8.54 8.26
CA VAL A 218 -6.54 -8.99 9.32
C VAL A 218 -5.49 -9.89 8.73
N LYS A 219 -4.24 -9.45 8.75
CA LYS A 219 -3.10 -10.31 8.43
C LYS A 219 -2.61 -11.02 9.69
N VAL A 220 -2.27 -12.30 9.56
CA VAL A 220 -1.74 -13.15 10.64
C VAL A 220 -0.27 -13.45 10.35
N ASN A 221 0.62 -13.08 11.26
CA ASN A 221 2.04 -13.41 11.20
C ASN A 221 2.39 -14.36 12.33
N ILE A 222 3.02 -15.49 12.04
CA ILE A 222 3.55 -16.40 13.06
C ILE A 222 4.79 -15.75 13.70
N LEU A 223 4.80 -15.69 15.03
CA LEU A 223 5.92 -15.15 15.77
C LEU A 223 7.01 -16.19 15.92
N ASP A 224 8.26 -15.75 15.72
CA ASP A 224 9.53 -16.45 15.94
C ASP A 224 9.45 -17.99 15.94
N GLN A 225 9.63 -18.58 14.76
CA GLN A 225 9.49 -20.02 14.55
C GLN A 225 10.55 -20.85 15.27
N GLU A 226 11.72 -20.27 15.60
CA GLU A 226 12.80 -21.00 16.28
C GLU A 226 12.50 -21.20 17.79
N THR A 227 11.88 -20.22 18.43
CA THR A 227 11.52 -20.30 19.86
C THR A 227 10.09 -20.78 20.10
N ASN A 228 9.23 -20.77 19.08
CA ASN A 228 7.83 -21.13 19.16
C ASN A 228 7.48 -22.22 18.12
N VAL A 229 8.03 -23.40 18.29
CA VAL A 229 7.84 -24.54 17.36
C VAL A 229 6.38 -24.96 17.23
N THR A 230 5.58 -24.79 18.27
CA THR A 230 4.15 -25.12 18.25
C THR A 230 3.30 -24.04 17.57
N HIS A 231 3.87 -22.88 17.29
CA HIS A 231 3.15 -21.72 16.72
C HIS A 231 1.89 -21.33 17.52
N ASN A 232 1.96 -21.41 18.84
CA ASN A 232 0.81 -21.08 19.70
C ASN A 232 0.57 -19.57 19.87
N LYS A 233 1.42 -18.71 19.28
CA LYS A 233 1.31 -17.25 19.29
C LYS A 233 1.45 -16.68 17.89
N VAL A 234 0.58 -15.73 17.57
CA VAL A 234 0.63 -14.98 16.31
C VAL A 234 0.46 -13.49 16.56
N GLU A 235 1.00 -12.70 15.65
CA GLU A 235 0.76 -11.27 15.59
C GLU A 235 -0.38 -11.00 14.59
N LEU A 236 -1.45 -10.41 15.08
CA LEU A 236 -2.55 -9.90 14.25
C LEU A 236 -2.23 -8.48 13.84
N ILE A 237 -2.37 -8.17 12.56
CA ILE A 237 -2.16 -6.83 12.00
C ILE A 237 -3.47 -6.36 11.37
N GLY A 238 -4.04 -5.26 11.88
CA GLY A 238 -5.24 -4.66 11.31
C GLY A 238 -4.93 -3.94 10.00
N GLN A 239 -5.38 -4.49 8.87
CA GLN A 239 -5.11 -3.95 7.53
C GLN A 239 -6.22 -3.02 7.00
N LYS A 240 -7.48 -3.31 7.34
CA LYS A 240 -8.66 -2.55 6.92
C LYS A 240 -9.75 -2.68 7.97
N SER A 241 -10.52 -1.61 8.20
CA SER A 241 -11.69 -1.67 9.09
C SER A 241 -12.68 -2.74 8.63
N GLY A 242 -13.17 -3.53 9.57
CA GLY A 242 -14.07 -4.63 9.31
C GLY A 242 -13.85 -5.79 10.27
N THR A 243 -14.46 -6.91 9.96
CA THR A 243 -14.38 -8.11 10.79
C THR A 243 -13.87 -9.28 9.94
N ALA A 244 -12.93 -10.05 10.49
CA ALA A 244 -12.46 -11.29 9.90
C ALA A 244 -12.41 -12.38 10.99
N VAL A 245 -12.55 -13.64 10.58
CA VAL A 245 -12.39 -14.78 11.49
C VAL A 245 -10.96 -15.30 11.35
N VAL A 246 -10.23 -15.32 12.45
CA VAL A 246 -8.91 -15.96 12.54
C VAL A 246 -9.11 -17.35 13.13
N LYS A 247 -8.61 -18.34 12.41
CA LYS A 247 -8.72 -19.75 12.77
C LYS A 247 -7.36 -20.35 13.06
N VAL A 248 -7.26 -21.08 14.15
CA VAL A 248 -6.13 -21.96 14.48
C VAL A 248 -6.58 -23.42 14.39
N SER A 249 -5.73 -24.28 13.87
CA SER A 249 -5.97 -25.72 13.79
C SER A 249 -4.71 -26.49 14.11
N ASN A 250 -4.87 -27.70 14.70
CA ASN A 250 -3.76 -28.65 14.78
C ASN A 250 -3.42 -29.21 13.39
N GLN A 251 -2.27 -29.87 13.27
CA GLN A 251 -1.75 -30.38 11.99
C GLN A 251 -2.74 -31.33 11.29
N SER A 252 -3.45 -32.17 12.03
CA SER A 252 -4.47 -33.09 11.49
C SER A 252 -5.81 -32.40 11.19
N ARG A 253 -5.96 -31.12 11.48
CA ARG A 253 -7.22 -30.33 11.33
C ARG A 253 -8.43 -30.92 12.06
N THR A 254 -8.22 -31.83 13.01
CA THR A 254 -9.29 -32.43 13.80
C THR A 254 -9.73 -31.58 14.98
N ILE A 255 -8.85 -30.66 15.40
CA ILE A 255 -9.09 -29.72 16.49
C ILE A 255 -8.84 -28.32 15.96
N SER A 256 -9.80 -27.43 16.12
CA SER A 256 -9.66 -26.03 15.72
C SER A 256 -10.39 -25.08 16.66
N LYS A 257 -9.96 -23.83 16.67
CA LYS A 257 -10.64 -22.70 17.32
C LYS A 257 -10.68 -21.51 16.40
N GLU A 258 -11.70 -20.68 16.58
CA GLU A 258 -11.93 -19.47 15.83
C GLU A 258 -12.03 -18.27 16.76
N CYS A 259 -11.49 -17.14 16.30
CA CYS A 259 -11.55 -15.84 16.96
C CYS A 259 -12.10 -14.83 15.99
N THR A 260 -13.15 -14.13 16.35
CA THR A 260 -13.66 -12.99 15.58
C THR A 260 -12.77 -11.78 15.87
N VAL A 261 -12.04 -11.33 14.86
CA VAL A 261 -11.18 -10.16 14.97
C VAL A 261 -11.85 -8.96 14.33
N THR A 262 -12.09 -7.92 15.12
CA THR A 262 -12.65 -6.65 14.63
C THR A 262 -11.55 -5.60 14.54
N VAL A 263 -11.31 -5.11 13.33
CA VAL A 263 -10.39 -3.98 13.12
C VAL A 263 -11.17 -2.68 13.25
N THR A 264 -10.84 -1.91 14.28
CA THR A 264 -11.51 -0.64 14.60
C THR A 264 -10.63 0.54 14.22
N ARG A 265 -11.27 1.66 13.87
CA ARG A 265 -10.61 2.95 13.70
C ARG A 265 -11.10 3.94 14.75
N THR A 266 -10.18 4.72 15.26
CA THR A 266 -10.51 5.84 16.13
C THR A 266 -11.28 6.89 15.33
N LEU A 267 -12.41 7.39 15.84
CA LEU A 267 -13.10 8.51 15.23
C LEU A 267 -12.24 9.77 15.32
N VAL A 268 -12.03 10.45 14.19
CA VAL A 268 -11.20 11.66 14.13
C VAL A 268 -11.67 12.74 15.10
N THR A 269 -12.98 12.87 15.33
CA THR A 269 -13.58 13.83 16.24
C THR A 269 -13.17 13.67 17.71
N THR A 270 -12.62 12.51 18.08
CA THR A 270 -12.11 12.25 19.45
C THR A 270 -10.66 12.70 19.65
N LEU A 271 -9.94 12.99 18.55
CA LEU A 271 -8.50 13.36 18.59
C LEU A 271 -8.30 14.86 18.88
N THR A 272 -8.95 15.39 19.91
CA THR A 272 -8.95 16.82 20.26
C THR A 272 -7.71 17.33 20.97
N SER A 273 -6.83 16.44 21.42
CA SER A 273 -5.51 16.76 21.98
C SER A 273 -4.40 16.58 20.95
N ILE A 274 -3.25 17.23 21.14
CA ILE A 274 -2.06 17.03 20.31
C ILE A 274 -1.61 15.57 20.40
N GLN A 275 -1.50 14.93 19.24
CA GLN A 275 -1.12 13.52 19.15
C GLN A 275 0.39 13.32 19.34
N SER A 276 0.79 12.37 20.16
CA SER A 276 2.19 11.98 20.36
C SER A 276 2.74 11.05 19.28
N LYS A 277 1.86 10.41 18.51
CA LYS A 277 2.14 9.59 17.33
C LYS A 277 1.15 9.92 16.20
N THR A 278 1.47 9.55 14.97
CA THR A 278 0.50 9.63 13.87
C THR A 278 -0.68 8.68 14.12
N MET A 279 -1.89 9.19 13.96
CA MET A 279 -3.13 8.43 14.16
C MET A 279 -3.83 8.22 12.82
N TYR A 280 -4.14 6.97 12.52
CA TYR A 280 -4.99 6.57 11.38
C TYR A 280 -6.41 6.44 11.89
N ALA A 281 -7.21 7.44 11.61
CA ALA A 281 -8.57 7.60 12.10
C ALA A 281 -9.59 7.45 10.99
N SER A 282 -10.85 7.55 11.31
CA SER A 282 -11.93 7.65 10.33
C SER A 282 -12.90 8.78 10.69
N ASP A 283 -13.63 9.24 9.69
CA ASP A 283 -14.86 9.99 9.93
C ASP A 283 -16.00 9.06 10.40
N LYS A 284 -17.17 9.60 10.70
CA LYS A 284 -18.33 8.83 11.17
C LYS A 284 -18.89 7.84 10.12
N TYR A 285 -18.51 7.97 8.87
CA TYR A 285 -18.91 7.07 7.79
C TYR A 285 -17.85 6.01 7.47
N GLY A 286 -16.74 6.01 8.23
CA GLY A 286 -15.64 5.06 8.06
C GLY A 286 -14.61 5.46 7.00
N ASN A 287 -14.69 6.67 6.45
CA ASN A 287 -13.70 7.17 5.49
C ASN A 287 -12.39 7.53 6.19
N ASP A 288 -11.29 7.23 5.54
CA ASP A 288 -9.95 7.39 6.08
C ASP A 288 -9.56 8.85 6.33
N VAL A 289 -8.97 9.09 7.49
CA VAL A 289 -8.40 10.38 7.89
C VAL A 289 -7.10 10.14 8.65
N ILE A 290 -6.06 10.88 8.33
CA ILE A 290 -4.81 10.85 9.08
C ILE A 290 -4.72 12.09 9.97
N VAL A 291 -4.28 11.92 11.21
CA VAL A 291 -3.87 13.02 12.09
C VAL A 291 -2.39 12.82 12.42
N PRO A 292 -1.46 13.57 11.80
CA PRO A 292 -0.04 13.40 12.03
C PRO A 292 0.35 13.68 13.48
N LYS A 293 1.44 13.07 13.92
CA LYS A 293 2.08 13.45 15.19
C LYS A 293 2.22 14.98 15.29
N GLY A 294 1.95 15.55 16.45
CA GLY A 294 2.04 17.00 16.68
C GLY A 294 0.83 17.80 16.21
N PHE A 295 -0.21 17.12 15.70
CA PHE A 295 -1.49 17.74 15.33
C PHE A 295 -2.64 17.23 16.20
N LYS A 296 -3.74 17.95 16.16
CA LYS A 296 -5.03 17.59 16.76
C LYS A 296 -6.17 17.91 15.78
N TYR A 297 -7.28 17.21 15.92
CA TYR A 297 -8.54 17.56 15.27
C TYR A 297 -9.14 18.83 15.88
N ILE A 298 -9.76 19.67 15.05
CA ILE A 298 -10.46 20.87 15.53
C ILE A 298 -11.85 21.07 14.94
N GLU A 299 -12.11 20.66 13.68
CA GLU A 299 -13.37 20.95 12.98
C GLU A 299 -13.62 19.99 11.83
N GLY A 300 -14.90 19.78 11.47
CA GLY A 300 -15.33 18.92 10.35
C GLY A 300 -15.55 17.47 10.78
N GLU A 301 -16.81 17.02 10.90
CA GLU A 301 -17.12 15.66 11.37
C GLU A 301 -16.97 14.59 10.29
N THR A 302 -17.01 15.02 9.03
CA THR A 302 -17.00 14.15 7.84
C THR A 302 -16.14 14.76 6.75
N ILE A 303 -15.66 13.90 5.85
CA ILE A 303 -14.78 14.34 4.77
C ILE A 303 -15.42 15.40 3.87
N ASP A 304 -16.74 15.38 3.64
CA ASP A 304 -17.46 16.41 2.86
C ASP A 304 -17.54 17.77 3.55
N LYS A 305 -17.38 17.81 4.87
CA LYS A 305 -17.34 19.07 5.63
C LYS A 305 -15.94 19.66 5.72
N GLY A 306 -14.93 18.93 5.27
CA GLY A 306 -13.53 19.32 5.39
C GLY A 306 -13.00 19.13 6.82
N ILE A 307 -12.36 18.00 7.07
CA ILE A 307 -11.78 17.70 8.38
C ILE A 307 -10.52 18.52 8.58
N VAL A 308 -10.49 19.31 9.62
CA VAL A 308 -9.42 20.26 9.94
C VAL A 308 -8.57 19.75 11.08
N ILE A 309 -7.27 19.76 10.86
CA ILE A 309 -6.26 19.51 11.89
C ILE A 309 -5.46 20.79 12.17
N GLN A 310 -4.93 20.87 13.39
CA GLN A 310 -4.15 22.03 13.84
C GLN A 310 -2.89 21.56 14.59
N ASP A 311 -1.75 22.20 14.32
CA ASP A 311 -0.52 21.98 15.07
C ASP A 311 -0.47 22.78 16.40
N THR A 312 0.62 22.66 17.12
CA THR A 312 0.84 23.39 18.41
C THR A 312 0.97 24.90 18.24
N GLU A 313 1.31 25.38 17.07
CA GLU A 313 1.45 26.79 16.76
C GLU A 313 0.15 27.41 16.24
N GLY A 314 -0.89 26.60 15.98
CA GLY A 314 -2.17 27.03 15.45
C GLY A 314 -2.26 27.05 13.92
N ASN A 315 -1.30 26.48 13.21
CA ASN A 315 -1.41 26.28 11.77
C ASN A 315 -2.48 25.22 11.47
N GLN A 316 -3.31 25.46 10.46
CA GLN A 316 -4.46 24.63 10.15
C GLN A 316 -4.41 24.10 8.73
N PHE A 317 -4.74 22.79 8.61
CA PHE A 317 -4.82 22.09 7.35
C PHE A 317 -6.12 21.31 7.24
N VAL A 318 -6.62 21.19 6.03
CA VAL A 318 -7.82 20.42 5.71
C VAL A 318 -7.38 19.11 5.05
N TRP A 319 -7.92 17.99 5.51
CA TRP A 319 -7.72 16.68 4.89
C TRP A 319 -8.47 16.62 3.56
N ILE A 320 -7.76 16.34 2.48
CA ILE A 320 -8.29 16.13 1.15
C ILE A 320 -8.23 14.63 0.87
N PRO A 321 -9.37 13.93 0.90
CA PRO A 321 -9.41 12.50 0.63
C PRO A 321 -9.20 12.24 -0.86
N VAL A 322 -8.49 11.16 -1.18
CA VAL A 322 -8.28 10.68 -2.55
C VAL A 322 -8.69 9.21 -2.61
N SER A 323 -9.72 8.91 -3.38
CA SER A 323 -10.06 7.55 -3.76
C SER A 323 -9.05 7.09 -4.80
N SER A 324 -8.72 5.86 -4.91
CA SER A 324 -7.70 5.28 -5.79
C SER A 324 -7.28 6.12 -7.01
N ILE A 325 -5.99 6.12 -7.31
CA ILE A 325 -5.43 6.68 -8.54
C ILE A 325 -5.73 5.77 -9.74
N ASP A 326 -6.02 4.50 -9.47
CA ASP A 326 -6.41 3.55 -10.48
C ASP A 326 -7.92 3.59 -10.72
N THR A 327 -8.32 3.53 -11.98
CA THR A 327 -9.69 3.74 -12.49
C THR A 327 -10.68 2.63 -12.12
N SER A 328 -10.34 1.69 -11.23
CA SER A 328 -11.28 0.69 -10.74
C SER A 328 -12.32 1.34 -9.82
N LEU A 329 -13.58 1.19 -10.17
CA LEU A 329 -14.75 1.75 -9.48
C LEU A 329 -14.93 1.28 -8.02
N ASP A 330 -14.04 0.45 -7.48
CA ASP A 330 -14.17 -0.17 -6.16
C ASP A 330 -13.62 0.67 -5.00
N ASN A 331 -12.94 1.77 -5.28
CA ASN A 331 -12.41 2.70 -4.28
C ASN A 331 -13.15 4.03 -4.28
N TYR A 332 -14.26 4.08 -3.60
CA TYR A 332 -15.05 5.29 -3.40
C TYR A 332 -15.24 5.59 -1.91
N PHE A 333 -15.45 6.86 -1.59
CA PHE A 333 -15.88 7.29 -0.27
C PHE A 333 -17.38 7.13 -0.13
N VAL A 334 -17.84 6.80 1.07
CA VAL A 334 -19.27 6.73 1.37
C VAL A 334 -19.66 7.87 2.32
N ILE A 335 -20.60 8.70 1.89
CA ILE A 335 -21.16 9.77 2.71
C ILE A 335 -22.66 9.61 2.67
N ASN A 336 -23.27 9.41 3.83
CA ASN A 336 -24.71 9.22 3.94
C ASN A 336 -25.27 8.19 2.94
N LYS A 337 -24.59 7.04 2.81
CA LYS A 337 -24.92 5.92 1.89
C LYS A 337 -24.77 6.24 0.39
N LYS A 338 -24.19 7.38 0.03
CA LYS A 338 -23.89 7.73 -1.36
C LYS A 338 -22.40 7.60 -1.64
N PRO A 339 -22.00 6.99 -2.77
CA PRO A 339 -20.61 6.90 -3.16
C PRO A 339 -20.12 8.21 -3.79
N TYR A 340 -18.87 8.56 -3.52
CA TYR A 340 -18.15 9.70 -4.09
C TYR A 340 -16.75 9.28 -4.45
N ALA A 341 -16.23 9.77 -5.59
CA ALA A 341 -14.86 9.52 -6.01
C ALA A 341 -14.11 10.85 -6.19
N VAL A 342 -12.91 10.93 -5.60
CA VAL A 342 -11.98 12.04 -5.77
C VAL A 342 -10.63 11.44 -6.19
N GLN A 343 -10.23 11.70 -7.43
CA GLN A 343 -9.00 11.10 -7.98
C GLN A 343 -7.87 12.13 -8.01
N LEU A 344 -6.68 11.69 -7.67
CA LEU A 344 -5.47 12.51 -7.84
C LEU A 344 -5.14 12.60 -9.33
N ALA A 345 -5.43 13.72 -9.94
CA ALA A 345 -5.09 13.97 -11.33
C ALA A 345 -5.01 15.47 -11.62
N ARG A 346 -4.38 15.82 -12.73
CA ARG A 346 -4.49 17.16 -13.30
C ARG A 346 -5.76 17.20 -14.13
N TYR A 347 -6.69 18.05 -13.74
CA TYR A 347 -7.96 18.22 -14.43
C TYR A 347 -8.01 19.55 -15.16
N GLY A 348 -8.73 19.55 -16.29
CA GLY A 348 -9.28 20.73 -16.93
C GLY A 348 -10.79 20.61 -17.05
N LEU A 349 -11.46 21.70 -17.36
CA LEU A 349 -12.86 21.68 -17.74
C LEU A 349 -12.95 21.56 -19.27
N ASP A 350 -13.89 20.75 -19.75
CA ASP A 350 -14.28 20.79 -21.14
C ASP A 350 -15.23 21.96 -21.42
N GLU A 351 -15.67 22.09 -22.66
CA GLU A 351 -16.61 23.14 -23.10
C GLU A 351 -17.97 23.14 -22.37
N ASN A 352 -18.32 22.01 -21.73
CA ASN A 352 -19.53 21.85 -20.95
C ASN A 352 -19.28 22.01 -19.42
N GLY A 353 -18.06 22.39 -19.01
CA GLY A 353 -17.69 22.54 -17.61
C GLY A 353 -17.47 21.19 -16.90
N ILE A 354 -17.28 20.10 -17.62
CA ILE A 354 -17.03 18.77 -17.06
C ILE A 354 -15.54 18.58 -16.88
N PHE A 355 -15.13 18.05 -15.70
CA PHE A 355 -13.76 17.69 -15.46
C PHE A 355 -13.26 16.61 -16.42
N LYS A 356 -12.18 16.90 -17.11
CA LYS A 356 -11.43 15.92 -17.89
C LYS A 356 -10.00 15.86 -17.40
N THR A 357 -9.44 14.66 -17.37
CA THR A 357 -8.04 14.46 -17.03
C THR A 357 -7.17 15.16 -18.09
N TYR A 358 -6.26 16.02 -17.65
CA TYR A 358 -5.28 16.64 -18.54
C TYR A 358 -4.25 15.59 -18.96
N GLN A 359 -4.45 14.98 -20.11
CA GLN A 359 -3.47 14.02 -20.65
C GLN A 359 -2.24 14.71 -21.26
N THR A 360 -2.32 16.00 -21.58
CA THR A 360 -1.24 16.76 -22.19
C THR A 360 -1.26 18.17 -21.68
N ALA A 361 -0.66 18.42 -20.54
CA ALA A 361 -0.34 19.78 -20.14
C ALA A 361 0.83 20.28 -20.96
N ASN A 362 0.57 20.67 -22.17
CA ASN A 362 1.60 21.07 -23.10
C ASN A 362 2.31 22.39 -22.73
N MET A 363 1.76 23.16 -21.80
CA MET A 363 2.23 24.49 -21.48
C MET A 363 3.07 24.57 -20.20
N TYR A 364 2.77 23.77 -19.19
CA TYR A 364 3.48 23.78 -17.91
C TYR A 364 4.11 22.43 -17.63
N LYS A 365 5.20 22.14 -18.35
CA LYS A 365 5.95 20.89 -18.20
C LYS A 365 6.95 20.93 -17.06
N ASN A 366 7.42 22.13 -16.72
CA ASN A 366 8.42 22.33 -15.71
C ASN A 366 7.74 22.60 -14.36
N TYR A 367 8.44 22.34 -13.29
CA TYR A 367 8.04 22.67 -11.94
C TYR A 367 9.24 23.18 -11.16
N VAL A 368 9.00 23.95 -10.10
CA VAL A 368 10.04 24.38 -9.20
C VAL A 368 10.37 23.26 -8.20
N SER A 369 11.61 22.87 -8.13
CA SER A 369 12.17 21.92 -7.14
C SER A 369 13.13 22.66 -6.21
N ILE A 370 13.31 22.17 -5.00
CA ILE A 370 14.29 22.68 -4.04
C ILE A 370 15.47 21.70 -3.97
N LYS A 371 16.65 22.15 -4.34
CA LYS A 371 17.89 21.40 -4.24
C LYS A 371 18.91 22.18 -3.43
N ASP A 372 19.45 21.57 -2.38
CA ASP A 372 20.45 22.18 -1.50
C ASP A 372 20.05 23.59 -0.99
N GLY A 373 18.75 23.75 -0.68
CA GLY A 373 18.19 25.02 -0.22
C GLY A 373 17.94 26.06 -1.31
N ASN A 374 18.22 25.73 -2.58
CA ASN A 374 17.98 26.59 -3.73
C ASN A 374 16.87 26.05 -4.61
N ALA A 375 16.08 26.95 -5.20
CA ALA A 375 15.07 26.55 -6.16
C ALA A 375 15.68 26.34 -7.55
N GLU A 376 15.31 25.25 -8.20
CA GLU A 376 15.64 24.91 -9.58
C GLU A 376 14.37 24.68 -10.37
N TYR A 377 14.37 25.07 -11.63
CA TYR A 377 13.28 24.75 -12.57
C TYR A 377 13.65 23.51 -13.37
N LYS A 378 12.78 22.51 -13.34
CA LYS A 378 13.00 21.24 -14.02
C LYS A 378 11.84 20.93 -14.95
N GLU A 379 12.16 20.34 -16.07
CA GLU A 379 11.15 19.77 -16.95
C GLU A 379 10.63 18.45 -16.35
N MET A 380 9.30 18.32 -16.28
CA MET A 380 8.66 17.06 -15.91
C MET A 380 8.72 16.11 -17.10
N THR A 381 9.61 15.12 -17.05
CA THR A 381 9.62 14.00 -17.99
C THR A 381 8.81 12.84 -17.40
N SER A 382 8.37 11.92 -18.26
CA SER A 382 7.68 10.70 -17.81
C SER A 382 8.56 9.82 -16.88
N GLU A 383 9.87 9.88 -17.04
CA GLU A 383 10.84 9.20 -16.15
C GLU A 383 10.95 9.85 -14.78
N GLU A 384 10.65 11.14 -14.67
CA GLU A 384 10.70 11.88 -13.41
C GLU A 384 9.46 11.72 -12.55
N THR A 385 8.32 11.34 -13.12
CA THR A 385 7.15 10.88 -12.37
C THR A 385 7.35 9.50 -11.75
N GLU A 386 8.23 8.68 -12.34
CA GLU A 386 8.58 7.34 -11.85
C GLU A 386 9.86 7.29 -11.02
N ASN A 387 10.79 8.23 -11.21
CA ASN A 387 12.11 8.23 -10.57
C ASN A 387 12.48 9.58 -9.95
N THR A 388 12.85 9.53 -8.74
CA THR A 388 13.67 10.33 -7.82
C THR A 388 14.21 11.73 -8.23
N LYS A 389 14.16 12.18 -9.48
CA LYS A 389 14.65 13.51 -9.89
C LYS A 389 13.61 14.61 -9.63
N ALA A 390 12.33 14.28 -9.74
CA ALA A 390 11.22 15.09 -9.28
C ALA A 390 10.81 14.68 -7.87
N LYS A 391 11.75 14.52 -6.97
CA LYS A 391 11.55 13.98 -5.62
C LYS A 391 10.31 14.56 -4.94
N ASP A 392 10.01 15.79 -5.20
CA ASP A 392 8.96 16.51 -4.52
C ASP A 392 7.57 16.12 -5.04
N LEU A 393 7.37 16.13 -6.35
CA LEU A 393 6.09 15.71 -6.96
C LEU A 393 5.90 14.20 -6.89
N ALA A 394 6.95 13.42 -7.17
CA ALA A 394 6.89 11.97 -7.08
C ALA A 394 6.64 11.50 -5.63
N ALA A 395 7.29 12.12 -4.65
CA ALA A 395 7.06 11.85 -3.24
C ALA A 395 5.64 12.22 -2.81
N PHE A 396 5.10 13.34 -3.28
CA PHE A 396 3.72 13.74 -3.05
C PHE A 396 2.74 12.70 -3.63
N ILE A 397 2.89 12.35 -4.91
CA ILE A 397 2.03 11.35 -5.58
C ILE A 397 2.10 10.01 -4.85
N SER A 398 3.29 9.52 -4.55
CA SER A 398 3.49 8.26 -3.82
C SER A 398 2.85 8.27 -2.43
N SER A 399 3.01 9.40 -1.70
CA SER A 399 2.37 9.56 -0.40
C SER A 399 0.84 9.55 -0.49
N VAL A 400 0.27 10.25 -1.47
CA VAL A 400 -1.18 10.29 -1.68
C VAL A 400 -1.72 8.92 -2.02
N GLN A 401 -1.02 8.15 -2.86
CA GLN A 401 -1.37 6.77 -3.21
C GLN A 401 -1.41 5.85 -1.99
N LYS A 402 -0.39 5.97 -1.14
CA LYS A 402 -0.26 5.14 0.06
C LYS A 402 -1.27 5.51 1.14
N ASN A 403 -1.56 6.80 1.29
CA ASN A 403 -2.31 7.33 2.42
C ASN A 403 -3.77 7.70 2.08
N ASN A 404 -4.19 7.53 0.83
CA ASN A 404 -5.53 7.87 0.34
C ASN A 404 -5.92 9.34 0.59
N GLY A 405 -4.95 10.25 0.54
CA GLY A 405 -5.19 11.67 0.72
C GLY A 405 -3.94 12.47 1.07
N PHE A 406 -4.15 13.76 1.22
CA PHE A 406 -3.14 14.73 1.61
C PHE A 406 -3.80 15.90 2.37
N PHE A 407 -2.99 16.83 2.85
CA PHE A 407 -3.48 18.01 3.56
C PHE A 407 -3.30 19.25 2.70
N TYR A 408 -4.30 20.11 2.71
CA TYR A 408 -4.30 21.39 2.04
C TYR A 408 -4.37 22.50 3.08
N ALA A 409 -3.50 23.50 2.99
CA ALA A 409 -3.50 24.61 3.95
C ALA A 409 -4.89 25.29 3.96
N ARG A 410 -5.46 25.46 5.15
CA ARG A 410 -6.81 26.01 5.33
C ARG A 410 -6.92 27.46 4.84
N TYR A 411 -5.84 28.23 4.97
CA TYR A 411 -5.73 29.63 4.63
C TYR A 411 -4.55 29.86 3.69
N GLU A 412 -4.59 30.98 2.96
CA GLU A 412 -3.42 31.53 2.27
C GLU A 412 -2.24 31.67 3.25
N ALA A 413 -1.03 31.52 2.74
CA ALA A 413 0.16 31.67 3.56
C ALA A 413 0.32 33.07 4.13
N SER A 414 0.79 33.14 5.36
CA SER A 414 1.18 34.37 6.05
C SER A 414 2.61 34.25 6.54
N GLN A 415 3.31 35.36 6.72
CA GLN A 415 4.66 35.38 7.26
C GLN A 415 4.63 35.34 8.79
N GLY A 416 5.27 34.34 9.38
CA GLY A 416 5.50 34.29 10.82
C GLY A 416 6.61 35.24 11.26
N SER A 417 6.66 35.58 12.54
CA SER A 417 7.76 36.36 13.13
C SER A 417 9.13 35.66 13.06
N ASP A 418 9.10 34.35 12.89
CA ASP A 418 10.26 33.47 12.67
C ASP A 418 10.71 33.41 11.19
N GLY A 419 10.04 34.16 10.31
CA GLY A 419 10.27 34.14 8.87
C GLY A 419 9.78 32.89 8.14
N LYS A 420 9.09 31.96 8.83
CA LYS A 420 8.47 30.76 8.23
C LYS A 420 7.04 31.03 7.78
N ALA A 421 6.58 30.25 6.83
CA ALA A 421 5.18 30.30 6.40
C ALA A 421 4.24 29.78 7.49
N LYS A 422 3.08 30.43 7.63
CA LYS A 422 2.00 30.06 8.55
C LYS A 422 0.68 29.94 7.77
N THR A 423 -0.22 29.06 8.20
CA THR A 423 -1.57 28.95 7.67
C THR A 423 -2.59 29.15 8.82
N LYS A 424 -2.90 30.42 9.08
CA LYS A 424 -3.75 30.85 10.20
C LYS A 424 -4.74 31.91 9.75
N ALA A 425 -5.88 31.99 10.45
CA ALA A 425 -6.85 33.06 10.24
C ALA A 425 -6.36 34.42 10.73
N ASN A 426 -6.95 35.47 10.20
CA ASN A 426 -6.79 36.87 10.65
C ASN A 426 -5.36 37.45 10.49
N LEU A 427 -4.55 36.88 9.64
CA LEU A 427 -3.21 37.39 9.32
C LEU A 427 -3.22 38.09 7.95
N ASN A 428 -2.22 38.92 7.70
CA ASN A 428 -1.99 39.43 6.36
C ASN A 428 -1.40 38.29 5.51
N ALA A 429 -1.99 38.04 4.36
CA ALA A 429 -1.44 37.07 3.42
C ALA A 429 -0.05 37.51 2.94
N TRP A 430 0.84 36.55 2.71
CA TRP A 430 2.20 36.81 2.26
C TRP A 430 2.22 37.01 0.75
N THR A 431 2.16 38.26 0.36
CA THR A 431 2.26 38.73 -1.03
C THR A 431 3.64 39.32 -1.32
N GLN A 432 3.85 39.82 -2.54
CA GLN A 432 5.12 40.38 -2.98
C GLN A 432 6.28 39.38 -2.80
N ILE A 433 6.03 38.15 -3.18
CA ILE A 433 6.95 37.03 -3.13
C ILE A 433 6.96 36.35 -4.52
N THR A 434 8.13 35.96 -5.00
CA THR A 434 8.25 35.22 -6.24
C THR A 434 7.79 33.77 -6.05
N GLN A 435 7.45 33.09 -7.16
CA GLN A 435 7.11 31.65 -7.09
C GLN A 435 8.24 30.84 -6.43
N GLN A 436 9.48 31.14 -6.78
CA GLN A 436 10.66 30.46 -6.27
C GLN A 436 10.80 30.61 -4.75
N GLU A 437 10.62 31.83 -4.25
CA GLU A 437 10.64 32.09 -2.82
C GLU A 437 9.46 31.44 -2.10
N ALA A 438 8.26 31.48 -2.69
CA ALA A 438 7.07 30.81 -2.17
C ALA A 438 7.28 29.29 -2.04
N ALA A 439 7.89 28.65 -3.04
CA ALA A 439 8.24 27.24 -2.99
C ALA A 439 9.24 26.95 -1.86
N LYS A 440 10.28 27.77 -1.74
CA LYS A 440 11.26 27.65 -0.65
C LYS A 440 10.59 27.80 0.73
N LYS A 441 9.76 28.82 0.91
CA LYS A 441 9.07 29.07 2.19
C LYS A 441 8.05 28.00 2.54
N SER A 442 7.40 27.43 1.56
CA SER A 442 6.52 26.26 1.76
C SER A 442 7.29 25.06 2.29
N ARG A 443 8.50 24.80 1.76
CA ARG A 443 9.37 23.69 2.20
C ARG A 443 9.96 23.89 3.59
N GLU A 444 10.29 25.12 3.95
CA GLU A 444 10.89 25.48 5.23
C GLU A 444 9.90 25.38 6.41
N MET A 445 8.60 25.26 6.17
CA MET A 445 7.58 25.29 7.23
C MET A 445 7.80 24.18 8.28
N TYR A 446 8.04 22.93 7.83
CA TYR A 446 8.30 21.77 8.69
C TYR A 446 9.61 21.04 8.32
N ASP A 447 10.64 21.78 7.93
CA ASP A 447 11.93 21.27 7.45
C ASP A 447 12.70 20.40 8.47
N THR A 448 12.40 20.52 9.75
CA THR A 448 12.99 19.72 10.83
C THR A 448 12.27 18.40 11.08
N ARG A 449 11.16 18.15 10.40
CA ARG A 449 10.37 16.94 10.55
C ARG A 449 10.73 15.91 9.49
N ASN A 450 10.72 14.63 9.89
CA ASN A 450 10.99 13.50 9.00
C ASN A 450 9.73 12.67 8.67
N ASP A 451 8.60 12.95 9.32
CA ASP A 451 7.35 12.21 9.16
C ASP A 451 6.35 12.89 8.22
N ILE A 452 6.50 14.18 7.99
CA ILE A 452 5.70 14.98 7.04
C ILE A 452 6.59 15.89 6.21
N THR A 453 6.09 16.28 5.04
CA THR A 453 6.67 17.31 4.17
C THR A 453 5.60 18.32 3.81
N THR A 454 5.97 19.61 3.82
CA THR A 454 5.18 20.67 3.20
C THR A 454 5.81 21.11 1.89
N ASP A 455 4.97 21.55 0.96
CA ASP A 455 5.40 22.06 -0.34
C ASP A 455 4.45 23.14 -0.83
N LEU A 456 4.87 23.89 -1.86
CA LEU A 456 3.96 24.76 -2.61
C LEU A 456 2.91 23.92 -3.30
N ILE A 457 1.68 24.43 -3.44
CA ILE A 457 0.64 23.71 -4.19
C ILE A 457 1.10 23.41 -5.62
N ASN A 458 0.74 22.25 -6.12
CA ASN A 458 0.96 21.82 -7.49
C ASN A 458 -0.38 21.60 -8.21
N SER A 459 -0.36 21.48 -9.52
CA SER A 459 -1.59 21.31 -10.31
C SER A 459 -2.37 20.05 -9.97
N TYR A 460 -1.72 18.98 -9.53
CA TYR A 460 -2.43 17.78 -9.05
C TYR A 460 -3.22 18.08 -7.79
N ALA A 461 -2.59 18.68 -6.80
CA ALA A 461 -3.25 19.06 -5.55
C ALA A 461 -4.42 20.03 -5.80
N TRP A 462 -4.17 21.10 -6.58
CA TRP A 462 -5.20 22.07 -6.91
C TRP A 462 -6.39 21.45 -7.65
N SER A 463 -6.12 20.69 -8.70
CA SER A 463 -7.18 20.06 -9.49
C SER A 463 -7.96 19.02 -8.69
N THR A 464 -7.28 18.31 -7.78
CA THR A 464 -7.92 17.37 -6.86
C THR A 464 -8.82 18.09 -5.85
N VAL A 465 -8.38 19.23 -5.30
CA VAL A 465 -9.21 20.07 -4.43
C VAL A 465 -10.43 20.61 -5.18
N ALA A 466 -10.27 21.03 -6.43
CA ALA A 466 -11.39 21.47 -7.26
C ALA A 466 -12.41 20.34 -7.49
N GLN A 467 -11.93 19.13 -7.79
CA GLN A 467 -12.81 17.96 -7.91
C GLN A 467 -13.48 17.60 -6.59
N TYR A 468 -12.72 17.61 -5.48
CA TYR A 468 -13.26 17.36 -4.15
C TYR A 468 -14.40 18.32 -3.80
N ILE A 469 -14.22 19.62 -4.04
CA ILE A 469 -15.26 20.63 -3.81
C ILE A 469 -16.48 20.40 -4.69
N THR A 470 -16.28 20.08 -5.97
CA THR A 470 -17.37 19.79 -6.92
C THR A 470 -18.18 18.57 -6.49
N GLN A 471 -17.53 17.55 -5.97
CA GLN A 471 -18.17 16.30 -5.55
C GLN A 471 -18.86 16.40 -4.18
N MET A 472 -18.23 17.07 -3.24
CA MET A 472 -18.60 17.05 -1.83
C MET A 472 -19.15 18.38 -1.30
N GLY A 473 -18.86 19.48 -1.97
CA GLY A 473 -19.32 20.82 -1.66
C GLY A 473 -20.43 21.30 -2.59
N GLU A 474 -20.21 22.47 -3.18
CA GLU A 474 -21.09 23.05 -4.19
C GLU A 474 -20.47 22.86 -5.59
N ALA A 475 -21.20 22.19 -6.47
CA ALA A 475 -20.67 21.80 -7.80
C ALA A 475 -20.25 23.00 -8.66
N ASP A 476 -20.94 24.14 -8.53
CA ASP A 476 -20.66 25.37 -9.26
C ASP A 476 -19.61 26.28 -8.58
N TYR A 477 -19.17 25.94 -7.36
CA TYR A 477 -18.20 26.75 -6.63
C TYR A 477 -16.91 27.01 -7.41
N ILE A 478 -16.44 26.04 -8.16
CA ILE A 478 -15.22 26.18 -8.98
C ILE A 478 -15.33 27.24 -10.08
N GLN A 479 -16.57 27.62 -10.43
CA GLN A 479 -16.88 28.71 -11.37
C GLN A 479 -17.04 30.07 -10.67
N LYS A 480 -17.06 30.07 -9.32
CA LYS A 480 -17.19 31.33 -8.57
C LYS A 480 -15.94 32.18 -8.75
N SER A 481 -16.17 33.46 -8.83
CA SER A 481 -15.15 34.50 -8.85
C SER A 481 -15.29 35.41 -7.64
N ASN A 482 -14.19 35.99 -7.20
CA ASN A 482 -14.18 36.96 -6.11
C ASN A 482 -14.57 38.34 -6.62
N ILE A 483 -15.64 38.90 -6.10
CA ILE A 483 -16.07 40.27 -6.41
C ILE A 483 -15.44 41.33 -5.50
N SER A 484 -14.59 40.95 -4.55
CA SER A 484 -13.90 41.92 -3.68
C SER A 484 -12.81 42.66 -4.46
N THR A 485 -12.78 43.98 -4.30
CA THR A 485 -11.75 44.84 -4.91
C THR A 485 -10.62 45.21 -3.94
N THR A 486 -10.61 44.61 -2.75
CA THR A 486 -9.60 44.87 -1.71
C THR A 486 -9.12 43.59 -1.07
N ILE A 487 -7.84 43.56 -0.70
CA ILE A 487 -7.24 42.45 0.05
C ILE A 487 -7.91 42.35 1.43
N ARG A 488 -8.28 41.15 1.81
CA ARG A 488 -8.74 40.79 3.15
C ARG A 488 -7.66 40.01 3.90
N LYS A 489 -7.69 40.05 5.21
CA LYS A 489 -6.93 39.12 6.03
C LYS A 489 -7.39 37.69 5.76
N THR A 490 -6.49 36.73 5.91
CA THR A 490 -6.76 35.30 5.69
C THR A 490 -8.01 34.84 6.43
N GLY A 491 -8.93 34.19 5.73
CA GLY A 491 -10.20 33.72 6.25
C GLY A 491 -11.26 34.82 6.51
N GLN A 492 -11.07 36.05 6.03
CA GLN A 492 -11.98 37.18 6.25
C GLN A 492 -12.70 37.67 4.99
N SER A 493 -12.51 36.99 3.86
CA SER A 493 -13.20 37.32 2.61
C SER A 493 -14.69 36.92 2.63
N GLY A 494 -15.10 36.03 3.55
CA GLY A 494 -16.41 35.39 3.56
C GLY A 494 -16.51 34.18 2.63
N ASP A 495 -15.45 33.89 1.88
CA ASP A 495 -15.35 32.75 0.97
C ASP A 495 -14.83 31.52 1.74
N LYS A 496 -15.70 30.52 1.89
CA LYS A 496 -15.39 29.26 2.60
C LYS A 496 -16.11 28.10 1.92
N MET A 497 -15.35 27.06 1.54
CA MET A 497 -15.90 25.80 1.03
C MET A 497 -15.15 24.60 1.61
N CYS A 498 -15.87 23.61 2.10
CA CYS A 498 -15.30 22.40 2.74
C CYS A 498 -14.19 22.75 3.76
N ASN A 499 -14.43 23.79 4.58
CA ASN A 499 -13.48 24.33 5.56
C ASN A 499 -12.18 24.93 4.99
N ILE A 500 -12.07 25.12 3.68
CA ILE A 500 -10.99 25.87 3.03
C ILE A 500 -11.48 27.29 2.76
N TYR A 501 -10.65 28.28 3.03
CA TYR A 501 -11.01 29.68 2.87
C TYR A 501 -10.30 30.31 1.67
N ASP A 502 -10.91 31.35 1.11
CA ASP A 502 -10.32 32.25 0.13
C ASP A 502 -9.89 31.57 -1.20
N LEU A 503 -10.56 30.47 -1.60
CA LEU A 503 -10.22 29.75 -2.84
C LEU A 503 -10.73 30.43 -4.11
N ALA A 504 -11.91 31.04 -4.05
CA ALA A 504 -12.51 31.70 -5.21
C ALA A 504 -11.99 33.13 -5.39
N GLY A 505 -11.13 33.62 -4.50
CA GLY A 505 -10.64 34.98 -4.60
C GLY A 505 -9.74 35.39 -3.44
N ASN A 506 -9.82 36.68 -3.03
CA ASN A 506 -8.88 37.38 -2.22
C ASN A 506 -7.54 37.55 -2.96
N LEU A 507 -6.71 36.51 -3.07
CA LEU A 507 -5.46 36.51 -3.82
C LEU A 507 -5.36 35.30 -4.71
N SER A 508 -4.71 35.47 -5.87
CA SER A 508 -4.25 34.33 -6.65
C SER A 508 -3.08 33.63 -5.94
N GLU A 509 -2.85 32.36 -6.24
CA GLU A 509 -1.86 31.56 -5.52
C GLU A 509 -0.84 30.97 -6.48
N TRP A 510 0.45 31.16 -6.19
CA TRP A 510 1.53 30.50 -6.93
C TRP A 510 1.36 28.97 -6.88
N ALA A 511 1.56 28.31 -8.02
CA ALA A 511 1.68 26.85 -8.13
C ALA A 511 3.09 26.47 -8.60
N THR A 512 3.49 25.22 -8.39
CA THR A 512 4.87 24.78 -8.70
C THR A 512 5.20 24.74 -10.20
N GLU A 513 4.20 24.75 -11.07
CA GLU A 513 4.39 24.59 -12.50
C GLU A 513 4.99 25.81 -13.15
N THR A 514 5.88 25.53 -14.11
CA THR A 514 6.52 26.51 -14.97
C THR A 514 6.53 26.05 -16.42
N ALA A 515 6.71 26.99 -17.32
CA ALA A 515 6.96 26.74 -18.74
C ALA A 515 8.09 27.65 -19.23
N ILE A 516 8.73 27.25 -20.32
CA ILE A 516 9.67 28.11 -21.03
C ILE A 516 8.95 28.61 -22.28
N ILE A 517 8.68 29.92 -22.34
CA ILE A 517 8.05 30.59 -23.48
C ILE A 517 8.99 31.72 -23.93
N ASN A 518 9.38 31.74 -25.19
CA ASN A 518 10.31 32.73 -25.74
C ASN A 518 11.61 32.86 -24.91
N SER A 519 12.15 31.73 -24.47
CA SER A 519 13.36 31.66 -23.61
C SER A 519 13.21 32.29 -22.22
N GLN A 520 11.99 32.55 -21.76
CA GLN A 520 11.70 33.03 -20.42
C GLN A 520 10.97 31.95 -19.60
N ASN A 521 11.32 31.83 -18.33
CA ASN A 521 10.59 31.00 -17.39
C ASN A 521 9.27 31.68 -17.00
N ILE A 522 8.16 31.05 -17.32
CA ILE A 522 6.83 31.52 -17.01
C ILE A 522 6.25 30.66 -15.90
N CYS A 523 5.86 31.29 -14.81
CA CYS A 523 5.39 30.66 -13.59
C CYS A 523 3.86 30.68 -13.53
N SER A 524 3.26 29.56 -13.13
CA SER A 524 1.80 29.43 -13.02
C SER A 524 1.31 29.95 -11.67
N TYR A 525 0.21 30.68 -11.70
CA TYR A 525 -0.62 30.95 -10.54
C TYR A 525 -2.11 30.69 -10.84
N ILE A 526 -2.88 30.42 -9.83
CA ILE A 526 -4.23 29.87 -9.91
C ILE A 526 -5.21 30.70 -9.09
N GLY A 527 -6.50 30.58 -9.43
CA GLY A 527 -7.57 31.34 -8.78
C GLY A 527 -7.68 32.78 -9.25
N GLY A 528 -8.72 33.44 -8.78
CA GLY A 528 -8.93 34.87 -8.94
C GLY A 528 -8.25 35.69 -7.84
N SER A 529 -8.28 37.00 -7.95
CA SER A 529 -7.77 37.92 -6.93
C SER A 529 -8.57 39.22 -6.94
N PHE A 530 -8.31 40.08 -5.97
CA PHE A 530 -8.93 41.40 -5.95
C PHE A 530 -8.59 42.27 -7.18
N LYS A 531 -7.51 41.97 -7.90
CA LYS A 531 -7.16 42.59 -9.18
C LYS A 531 -7.80 41.90 -10.40
N LEU A 532 -8.20 40.64 -10.26
CA LEU A 532 -8.84 39.83 -11.28
C LEU A 532 -10.13 39.24 -10.70
N PRO A 533 -11.08 40.11 -10.29
CA PRO A 533 -12.26 39.67 -9.56
C PRO A 533 -13.22 38.82 -10.39
N GLU A 534 -13.16 38.90 -11.72
CA GLU A 534 -13.96 38.11 -12.64
C GLU A 534 -13.42 36.69 -12.86
N LYS A 535 -12.19 36.42 -12.42
CA LYS A 535 -11.56 35.14 -12.64
C LYS A 535 -12.07 34.09 -11.66
N ALA A 536 -12.57 32.99 -12.19
CA ALA A 536 -13.08 31.89 -11.39
C ALA A 536 -11.99 31.14 -10.62
N MET A 537 -12.38 30.44 -9.55
CA MET A 537 -11.50 29.59 -8.76
C MET A 537 -10.66 28.66 -9.64
N ILE A 538 -11.28 27.97 -10.60
CA ILE A 538 -10.58 27.03 -11.51
C ILE A 538 -9.64 27.73 -12.49
N GLY A 539 -9.67 29.06 -12.55
CA GLY A 539 -8.86 29.85 -13.47
C GLY A 539 -7.37 29.69 -13.22
N ARG A 540 -6.59 29.63 -14.29
CA ARG A 540 -5.13 29.58 -14.28
C ARG A 540 -4.56 30.76 -15.04
N SER A 541 -3.49 31.32 -14.53
CA SER A 541 -2.72 32.39 -15.15
C SER A 541 -1.23 32.12 -15.04
N TYR A 542 -0.45 32.99 -15.63
CA TYR A 542 1.00 32.89 -15.58
C TYR A 542 1.63 34.28 -15.53
N ALA A 543 2.84 34.33 -14.98
CA ALA A 543 3.67 35.52 -14.91
C ALA A 543 5.15 35.16 -15.11
N ASP A 544 5.98 36.16 -15.34
CA ASP A 544 7.43 36.00 -15.37
C ASP A 544 7.95 35.47 -14.02
N ALA A 545 9.03 34.71 -14.05
CA ALA A 545 9.61 34.08 -12.86
C ALA A 545 10.08 35.11 -11.79
N LEU A 546 10.36 36.32 -12.18
CA LEU A 546 10.75 37.39 -11.27
C LEU A 546 9.56 38.22 -10.76
N THR A 547 8.34 37.86 -11.17
CA THR A 547 7.12 38.56 -10.73
C THR A 547 6.95 38.44 -9.22
N SER A 548 6.75 39.60 -8.60
CA SER A 548 6.45 39.75 -7.18
C SER A 548 5.34 40.77 -7.08
N ASP A 549 4.10 40.32 -6.91
CA ASP A 549 2.90 41.15 -6.97
C ASP A 549 2.06 41.05 -5.70
N ASN A 550 1.37 42.11 -5.36
CA ASN A 550 0.54 42.17 -4.16
C ASN A 550 -0.81 41.46 -4.31
N SER A 551 -1.15 40.99 -5.51
CA SER A 551 -2.36 40.19 -5.79
C SER A 551 -2.07 38.69 -5.91
N ILE A 552 -0.82 38.28 -5.71
CA ILE A 552 -0.42 36.87 -5.75
C ILE A 552 0.21 36.51 -4.41
N ALA A 553 -0.37 35.54 -3.74
CA ALA A 553 0.11 34.89 -2.53
C ALA A 553 0.55 33.45 -2.86
N PHE A 554 0.53 32.60 -1.86
CA PHE A 554 0.76 31.17 -2.05
C PHE A 554 0.06 30.37 -0.94
N ARG A 555 -0.05 29.07 -1.16
CA ARG A 555 -0.63 28.12 -0.20
C ARG A 555 0.20 26.85 -0.20
N MET A 556 0.23 26.17 0.94
CA MET A 556 0.97 24.93 1.11
C MET A 556 0.08 23.72 0.98
N ILE A 557 0.66 22.64 0.50
CA ILE A 557 0.21 21.28 0.76
C ILE A 557 1.09 20.65 1.83
N MET A 558 0.58 19.62 2.51
CA MET A 558 1.35 18.81 3.43
C MET A 558 1.00 17.34 3.17
N TYR A 559 1.99 16.47 3.19
CA TYR A 559 1.82 15.04 2.98
C TYR A 559 2.74 14.23 3.90
N MET A 560 2.36 12.97 4.12
CA MET A 560 3.15 12.05 4.94
C MET A 560 4.41 11.61 4.19
N ASN A 561 5.52 11.48 4.88
CA ASN A 561 6.72 10.84 4.33
C ASN A 561 6.53 9.30 4.34
N ASN A 562 7.05 8.63 3.31
CA ASN A 562 6.92 7.18 3.14
C ASN A 562 7.96 6.40 3.95
#